data_6ae942e0d4c4ac233ee32532a6051baf
#
_entry.id   6ae942e0d4c4ac233ee32532a6051baf
#
_cell.length_a   1.000
_cell.length_b   1.000
_cell.length_c   1.000
_cell.angle_alpha   90.00
_cell.angle_beta   90.00
_cell.angle_gamma   90.00
#
_symmetry.space_group_name_H-M   'P 1'
#
loop_
_entity.id
_entity.type
_entity.pdbx_description
1 polymer ?
#
loop_
_entity_poly.entity_id
_entity_poly.type
_entity_poly.pdbx_seq_one_letter_code
_entity_poly.pdbx_strand_id
1 'polypeptide(L)'
;MKEKLKTDFETKCVHSGIGDYEFGAVVPPIYQTSTFKFETAQQGAARFAGEEIGYIYTRMANPTVEAMENSIAELEGGYKALGCASGMAAIHTAFASLTEAGDHILCSTAVYGPTTTLLNTVMKKYAVESTFVDTTDIEAVKKAVKPNTKVIYIETPGNPTLSITDLKAVAEIAHSNNAILVVDNTFMSPALQRPIEFGADIVLHSLTKFLNGHADVIGGIIIVKDDVTYKSFRKVLNQIGGVIDPFNSFLVHRGIKTLSLRMKKHCESAMIIAEYLEKHPLIKSVSFPGLKSHPQYELGQKQHDGPGGMITFELEGGFEAGQILMNSVKLCQLAVSLGGVESLIQHPASMTHFSMGKEARLAGGITDGLVRLSVGIESVNDIIADLEHGLGNVKELTLSLAEKE
;
A
#
# COMPACT_ATOMS: atom_id res chain seq x y z
N MET A 1 -31.47 -7.64 15.32
CA MET A 1 -30.34 -6.82 14.83
C MET A 1 -30.85 -5.41 14.65
N LYS A 2 -30.22 -4.41 15.27
CA LYS A 2 -30.52 -3.01 14.97
C LYS A 2 -30.09 -2.76 13.53
N GLU A 3 -30.94 -2.13 12.74
CA GLU A 3 -30.66 -1.72 11.38
C GLU A 3 -29.37 -0.87 11.39
N LYS A 4 -28.33 -1.28 10.64
CA LYS A 4 -27.08 -0.53 10.59
C LYS A 4 -27.34 0.79 9.86
N LEU A 5 -27.13 1.90 10.52
CA LEU A 5 -27.23 3.23 9.89
C LEU A 5 -26.24 3.31 8.73
N LYS A 6 -26.68 3.83 7.58
CA LYS A 6 -25.80 4.20 6.50
C LYS A 6 -24.95 5.41 6.97
N THR A 7 -23.66 5.21 7.11
CA THR A 7 -22.73 6.23 7.64
C THR A 7 -21.69 6.61 6.60
N ASP A 8 -21.22 7.84 6.67
CA ASP A 8 -20.13 8.35 5.84
C ASP A 8 -18.77 7.77 6.25
N PHE A 9 -17.78 7.93 5.40
CA PHE A 9 -16.45 7.32 5.57
C PHE A 9 -15.77 7.73 6.89
N GLU A 10 -15.87 9.01 7.27
CA GLU A 10 -15.31 9.53 8.53
C GLU A 10 -15.90 8.83 9.75
N THR A 11 -17.21 8.62 9.75
CA THR A 11 -17.90 7.89 10.81
C THR A 11 -17.47 6.44 10.85
N LYS A 12 -17.31 5.81 9.68
CA LYS A 12 -16.79 4.44 9.60
C LYS A 12 -15.36 4.34 10.16
N CYS A 13 -14.46 5.29 9.85
CA CYS A 13 -13.13 5.30 10.44
C CYS A 13 -13.15 5.23 11.97
N VAL A 14 -14.11 5.89 12.61
CA VAL A 14 -14.22 5.95 14.08
C VAL A 14 -14.90 4.72 14.68
N HIS A 15 -15.93 4.17 14.01
CA HIS A 15 -16.85 3.19 14.60
C HIS A 15 -16.74 1.77 14.03
N SER A 16 -16.11 1.58 12.87
CA SER A 16 -15.99 0.23 12.29
C SER A 16 -15.11 -0.69 13.14
N GLY A 17 -15.47 -1.97 13.18
CA GLY A 17 -14.75 -2.97 13.96
C GLY A 17 -15.00 -2.92 15.48
N ILE A 18 -15.82 -1.97 15.96
CA ILE A 18 -16.18 -1.88 17.38
C ILE A 18 -17.35 -2.81 17.67
N GLY A 19 -17.17 -3.68 18.68
CA GLY A 19 -18.20 -4.58 19.19
C GLY A 19 -18.67 -4.22 20.59
N ASP A 20 -19.51 -5.09 21.16
CA ASP A 20 -19.87 -5.02 22.59
C ASP A 20 -18.76 -5.72 23.38
N TYR A 21 -18.02 -4.95 24.18
CA TYR A 21 -16.92 -5.45 24.99
C TYR A 21 -17.31 -5.57 26.46
N GLU A 22 -16.64 -6.48 27.15
CA GLU A 22 -16.79 -6.69 28.58
C GLU A 22 -16.58 -5.36 29.33
N PHE A 23 -17.35 -5.14 30.39
CA PHE A 23 -17.36 -3.89 31.19
C PHE A 23 -17.74 -2.62 30.42
N GLY A 24 -18.29 -2.71 29.21
CA GLY A 24 -18.69 -1.54 28.41
C GLY A 24 -17.53 -0.74 27.85
N ALA A 25 -16.38 -1.37 27.57
CA ALA A 25 -15.23 -0.68 27.01
C ALA A 25 -15.56 -0.05 25.66
N VAL A 26 -15.15 1.21 25.45
CA VAL A 26 -15.39 1.97 24.20
C VAL A 26 -14.44 1.57 23.08
N VAL A 27 -13.26 1.05 23.41
CA VAL A 27 -12.27 0.57 22.46
C VAL A 27 -12.04 -0.93 22.63
N PRO A 28 -11.63 -1.67 21.57
CA PRO A 28 -11.32 -3.09 21.69
C PRO A 28 -10.23 -3.34 22.74
N PRO A 29 -10.45 -4.22 23.72
CA PRO A 29 -9.38 -4.67 24.62
C PRO A 29 -8.25 -5.37 23.85
N ILE A 30 -7.02 -5.30 24.37
CA ILE A 30 -5.89 -6.03 23.81
C ILE A 30 -5.85 -7.44 24.42
N TYR A 31 -6.24 -8.45 23.65
CA TYR A 31 -6.15 -9.85 24.04
C TYR A 31 -4.76 -10.41 23.69
N GLN A 32 -3.75 -10.03 24.47
CA GLN A 32 -2.36 -10.47 24.27
C GLN A 32 -2.15 -11.86 24.83
N THR A 33 -2.77 -12.84 24.19
CA THR A 33 -2.66 -14.27 24.56
C THR A 33 -2.42 -15.12 23.30
N SER A 34 -1.69 -16.21 23.44
CA SER A 34 -1.48 -17.18 22.35
C SER A 34 -2.65 -18.16 22.23
N THR A 35 -3.35 -18.47 23.32
CA THR A 35 -4.34 -19.53 23.35
C THR A 35 -5.55 -19.15 24.21
N PHE A 36 -6.69 -19.76 23.92
CA PHE A 36 -7.94 -19.59 24.65
C PHE A 36 -8.37 -20.92 25.23
N LYS A 37 -8.81 -20.93 26.51
CA LYS A 37 -9.27 -22.13 27.20
C LYS A 37 -10.64 -22.57 26.72
N PHE A 38 -10.89 -23.85 26.77
CA PHE A 38 -12.23 -24.47 26.63
C PHE A 38 -12.80 -24.82 28.01
N GLU A 39 -14.10 -24.81 28.11
CA GLU A 39 -14.78 -25.28 29.32
C GLU A 39 -14.80 -26.82 29.38
N THR A 40 -14.94 -27.46 28.21
CA THR A 40 -14.97 -28.94 28.08
C THR A 40 -14.20 -29.39 26.83
N ALA A 41 -13.83 -30.68 26.78
CA ALA A 41 -13.25 -31.29 25.60
C ALA A 41 -14.23 -31.28 24.40
N GLN A 42 -15.52 -31.41 24.67
CA GLN A 42 -16.57 -31.33 23.65
C GLN A 42 -16.66 -29.93 23.02
N GLN A 43 -16.58 -28.90 23.85
CA GLN A 43 -16.51 -27.52 23.32
C GLN A 43 -15.27 -27.31 22.44
N GLY A 44 -14.13 -27.83 22.88
CA GLY A 44 -12.91 -27.78 22.06
C GLY A 44 -13.12 -28.45 20.69
N ALA A 45 -13.69 -29.65 20.68
CA ALA A 45 -14.00 -30.38 19.45
C ALA A 45 -14.96 -29.58 18.53
N ALA A 46 -16.05 -29.04 19.09
CA ALA A 46 -17.04 -28.25 18.35
C ALA A 46 -16.41 -27.00 17.71
N ARG A 47 -15.51 -26.27 18.43
CA ARG A 47 -14.80 -25.11 17.88
C ARG A 47 -13.83 -25.50 16.77
N PHE A 48 -13.08 -26.58 16.90
CA PHE A 48 -12.22 -27.08 15.84
C PHE A 48 -13.01 -27.57 14.60
N ALA A 49 -14.21 -28.11 14.79
CA ALA A 49 -15.13 -28.49 13.71
C ALA A 49 -15.83 -27.27 13.06
N GLY A 50 -15.77 -26.09 13.67
CA GLY A 50 -16.50 -24.90 13.21
C GLY A 50 -18.00 -24.92 13.53
N GLU A 51 -18.43 -25.81 14.41
CA GLU A 51 -19.83 -25.99 14.89
C GLU A 51 -20.19 -24.99 16.00
N GLU A 52 -19.18 -24.51 16.75
CA GLU A 52 -19.29 -23.44 17.75
C GLU A 52 -18.34 -22.26 17.38
N ILE A 53 -18.89 -21.03 17.41
CA ILE A 53 -18.11 -19.82 17.20
C ILE A 53 -17.29 -19.53 18.46
N GLY A 54 -15.99 -19.24 18.30
CA GLY A 54 -15.11 -18.87 19.41
C GLY A 54 -13.65 -18.89 19.02
N TYR A 55 -12.83 -18.45 19.95
CA TYR A 55 -11.37 -18.38 19.76
C TYR A 55 -10.71 -19.64 20.30
N ILE A 56 -9.65 -20.09 19.63
CA ILE A 56 -8.86 -21.28 19.96
C ILE A 56 -7.42 -20.90 20.20
N TYR A 57 -6.82 -20.24 19.22
CA TYR A 57 -5.41 -19.90 19.18
C TYR A 57 -5.22 -18.63 18.33
N THR A 58 -4.43 -17.67 18.80
CA THR A 58 -4.28 -16.32 18.18
C THR A 58 -3.84 -16.38 16.71
N ARG A 59 -3.00 -17.36 16.31
CA ARG A 59 -2.65 -17.53 14.89
C ARG A 59 -3.89 -17.81 14.01
N MET A 60 -4.94 -18.41 14.57
CA MET A 60 -6.17 -18.72 13.83
C MET A 60 -7.17 -17.57 13.85
N ALA A 61 -7.39 -16.98 15.02
CA ALA A 61 -8.24 -15.82 15.26
C ALA A 61 -7.96 -15.22 16.65
N ASN A 62 -8.11 -13.88 16.76
CA ASN A 62 -7.97 -13.16 18.02
C ASN A 62 -8.94 -11.97 18.02
N PRO A 63 -9.65 -11.65 19.13
CA PRO A 63 -10.65 -10.59 19.14
C PRO A 63 -10.12 -9.19 18.76
N THR A 64 -8.88 -8.88 19.17
CA THR A 64 -8.25 -7.59 18.84
C THR A 64 -7.89 -7.49 17.36
N VAL A 65 -7.36 -8.60 16.81
CA VAL A 65 -7.04 -8.69 15.37
C VAL A 65 -8.32 -8.60 14.54
N GLU A 66 -9.37 -9.32 14.93
CA GLU A 66 -10.67 -9.32 14.25
C GLU A 66 -11.32 -7.93 14.23
N ALA A 67 -11.20 -7.16 15.31
CA ALA A 67 -11.69 -5.78 15.35
C ALA A 67 -11.02 -4.91 14.27
N MET A 68 -9.71 -5.00 14.10
CA MET A 68 -8.96 -4.32 13.04
C MET A 68 -9.35 -4.85 11.65
N GLU A 69 -9.42 -6.18 11.47
CA GLU A 69 -9.80 -6.82 10.19
C GLU A 69 -11.18 -6.35 9.74
N ASN A 70 -12.18 -6.35 10.65
CA ASN A 70 -13.54 -5.91 10.36
C ASN A 70 -13.60 -4.40 10.03
N SER A 71 -12.81 -3.58 10.73
CA SER A 71 -12.74 -2.14 10.46
C SER A 71 -12.26 -1.88 9.02
N ILE A 72 -11.16 -2.49 8.61
CA ILE A 72 -10.57 -2.26 7.29
C ILE A 72 -11.43 -2.87 6.18
N ALA A 73 -12.01 -4.06 6.40
CA ALA A 73 -12.94 -4.66 5.45
C ALA A 73 -14.14 -3.74 5.16
N GLU A 74 -14.72 -3.12 6.20
CA GLU A 74 -15.84 -2.19 6.04
C GLU A 74 -15.42 -0.89 5.30
N LEU A 75 -14.21 -0.38 5.56
CA LEU A 75 -13.69 0.82 4.89
C LEU A 75 -13.42 0.58 3.39
N GLU A 76 -12.91 -0.60 3.02
CA GLU A 76 -12.66 -0.99 1.62
C GLU A 76 -13.94 -1.46 0.90
N GLY A 77 -15.04 -1.66 1.60
CA GLY A 77 -16.26 -2.25 1.02
C GLY A 77 -16.16 -3.74 0.74
N GLY A 78 -15.22 -4.45 1.38
CA GLY A 78 -15.04 -5.89 1.26
C GLY A 78 -15.94 -6.69 2.19
N TYR A 79 -15.95 -8.02 2.00
CA TYR A 79 -16.68 -8.95 2.86
C TYR A 79 -15.98 -9.14 4.22
N LYS A 80 -14.69 -9.49 4.18
CA LYS A 80 -13.82 -9.71 5.35
C LYS A 80 -12.37 -9.42 5.00
N ALA A 81 -11.54 -9.31 6.05
CA ALA A 81 -10.12 -9.13 5.89
C ALA A 81 -9.30 -10.14 6.69
N LEU A 82 -8.00 -10.26 6.37
CA LEU A 82 -7.04 -11.13 7.02
C LEU A 82 -5.77 -10.34 7.34
N GLY A 83 -5.49 -10.17 8.62
CA GLY A 83 -4.31 -9.46 9.12
C GLY A 83 -3.04 -10.32 9.00
N CYS A 84 -2.00 -9.75 8.37
CA CYS A 84 -0.72 -10.38 8.12
C CYS A 84 0.42 -9.66 8.83
N ALA A 85 1.52 -10.36 9.11
CA ALA A 85 2.70 -9.83 9.82
C ALA A 85 3.44 -8.72 9.06
N SER A 86 3.24 -8.59 7.76
CA SER A 86 3.79 -7.53 6.90
C SER A 86 3.03 -7.44 5.58
N GLY A 87 3.21 -6.35 4.84
CA GLY A 87 2.70 -6.25 3.46
C GLY A 87 3.20 -7.38 2.58
N MET A 88 4.48 -7.77 2.70
CA MET A 88 5.04 -8.91 1.96
C MET A 88 4.43 -10.26 2.36
N ALA A 89 4.06 -10.45 3.63
CA ALA A 89 3.32 -11.62 4.07
C ALA A 89 1.91 -11.66 3.46
N ALA A 90 1.24 -10.51 3.32
CA ALA A 90 -0.04 -10.40 2.64
C ALA A 90 0.08 -10.75 1.14
N ILE A 91 1.06 -10.18 0.44
CA ILE A 91 1.33 -10.46 -0.98
C ILE A 91 1.65 -11.95 -1.20
N HIS A 92 2.56 -12.52 -0.40
CA HIS A 92 2.90 -13.95 -0.50
C HIS A 92 1.70 -14.85 -0.22
N THR A 93 0.91 -14.55 0.82
CA THR A 93 -0.31 -15.31 1.14
C THR A 93 -1.32 -15.23 -0.01
N ALA A 94 -1.49 -14.06 -0.63
CA ALA A 94 -2.39 -13.92 -1.77
C ALA A 94 -1.93 -14.79 -2.96
N PHE A 95 -0.66 -14.72 -3.34
CA PHE A 95 -0.13 -15.55 -4.43
C PHE A 95 -0.24 -17.05 -4.11
N ALA A 96 0.17 -17.48 -2.93
CA ALA A 96 0.08 -18.88 -2.49
C ALA A 96 -1.35 -19.40 -2.37
N SER A 97 -2.35 -18.52 -2.18
CA SER A 97 -3.76 -18.90 -2.13
C SER A 97 -4.40 -19.01 -3.51
N LEU A 98 -3.84 -18.35 -4.51
CA LEU A 98 -4.43 -18.20 -5.85
C LEU A 98 -3.73 -19.01 -6.93
N THR A 99 -2.51 -19.50 -6.68
CA THR A 99 -1.70 -20.16 -7.72
C THR A 99 -1.20 -21.53 -7.29
N GLU A 100 -1.04 -22.39 -8.28
CA GLU A 100 -0.41 -23.70 -8.19
C GLU A 100 0.79 -23.78 -9.16
N ALA A 101 1.55 -24.88 -9.12
CA ALA A 101 2.65 -25.10 -10.04
C ALA A 101 2.16 -25.13 -11.50
N GLY A 102 2.77 -24.34 -12.37
CA GLY A 102 2.39 -24.15 -13.76
C GLY A 102 1.47 -22.97 -14.02
N ASP A 103 0.98 -22.28 -12.98
CA ASP A 103 0.19 -21.05 -13.13
C ASP A 103 1.06 -19.84 -13.44
N HIS A 104 0.41 -18.78 -13.95
CA HIS A 104 1.05 -17.54 -14.34
C HIS A 104 0.45 -16.33 -13.60
N ILE A 105 1.34 -15.43 -13.17
CA ILE A 105 1.00 -14.12 -12.60
C ILE A 105 1.44 -13.03 -13.58
N LEU A 106 0.50 -12.19 -14.02
CA LEU A 106 0.79 -10.96 -14.73
C LEU A 106 0.90 -9.83 -13.73
N CYS A 107 2.06 -9.17 -13.66
CA CYS A 107 2.39 -8.16 -12.66
C CYS A 107 2.70 -6.82 -13.32
N SER A 108 2.25 -5.71 -12.73
CA SER A 108 2.71 -4.38 -13.12
C SER A 108 4.22 -4.23 -12.93
N THR A 109 4.88 -3.49 -13.84
CA THR A 109 6.29 -3.11 -13.68
C THR A 109 6.48 -2.09 -12.55
N ALA A 110 5.46 -1.26 -12.29
CA ALA A 110 5.47 -0.22 -11.27
C ALA A 110 4.93 -0.74 -9.93
N VAL A 111 5.66 -1.66 -9.29
CA VAL A 111 5.32 -2.24 -7.99
C VAL A 111 6.49 -2.12 -7.00
N TYR A 112 6.20 -2.33 -5.74
CA TYR A 112 7.21 -2.41 -4.69
C TYR A 112 8.30 -3.44 -5.05
N GLY A 113 9.58 -3.04 -5.06
CA GLY A 113 10.69 -3.86 -5.53
C GLY A 113 10.75 -5.28 -4.95
N PRO A 114 10.57 -5.50 -3.63
CA PRO A 114 10.45 -6.83 -3.04
C PRO A 114 9.36 -7.72 -3.64
N THR A 115 8.26 -7.17 -4.18
CA THR A 115 7.24 -7.96 -4.90
C THR A 115 7.83 -8.59 -6.17
N THR A 116 8.59 -7.80 -6.94
CA THR A 116 9.31 -8.30 -8.11
C THR A 116 10.32 -9.39 -7.73
N THR A 117 11.05 -9.17 -6.63
CA THR A 117 11.99 -10.16 -6.10
C THR A 117 11.28 -11.46 -5.67
N LEU A 118 10.15 -11.35 -4.96
CA LEU A 118 9.33 -12.50 -4.54
C LEU A 118 8.91 -13.35 -5.75
N LEU A 119 8.40 -12.72 -6.80
CA LEU A 119 7.96 -13.39 -8.03
C LEU A 119 9.15 -14.09 -8.74
N ASN A 120 10.26 -13.40 -8.91
CA ASN A 120 11.43 -13.89 -9.63
C ASN A 120 12.25 -14.94 -8.86
N THR A 121 12.08 -15.05 -7.54
CA THR A 121 12.88 -15.96 -6.72
C THR A 121 12.03 -17.03 -6.02
N VAL A 122 11.12 -16.66 -5.15
CA VAL A 122 10.35 -17.59 -4.31
C VAL A 122 9.26 -18.29 -5.13
N MET A 123 8.39 -17.50 -5.79
CA MET A 123 7.28 -18.06 -6.57
C MET A 123 7.79 -18.89 -7.75
N LYS A 124 8.90 -18.47 -8.36
CA LYS A 124 9.58 -19.27 -9.39
C LYS A 124 10.04 -20.64 -8.89
N LYS A 125 10.48 -20.77 -7.62
CA LYS A 125 10.83 -22.07 -7.02
C LYS A 125 9.60 -22.99 -6.88
N TYR A 126 8.41 -22.41 -6.76
CA TYR A 126 7.14 -23.16 -6.73
C TYR A 126 6.55 -23.40 -8.11
N ALA A 127 7.37 -23.18 -9.17
CA ALA A 127 6.98 -23.32 -10.57
C ALA A 127 5.81 -22.40 -10.97
N VAL A 128 5.65 -21.23 -10.34
CA VAL A 128 4.74 -20.18 -10.77
C VAL A 128 5.50 -19.23 -11.68
N GLU A 129 4.99 -19.03 -12.90
CA GLU A 129 5.55 -18.09 -13.87
C GLU A 129 5.10 -16.66 -13.60
N SER A 130 5.92 -15.68 -13.98
CA SER A 130 5.53 -14.27 -13.93
C SER A 130 5.96 -13.51 -15.18
N THR A 131 5.11 -12.55 -15.59
CA THR A 131 5.41 -11.58 -16.64
C THR A 131 5.15 -10.18 -16.09
N PHE A 132 6.05 -9.25 -16.37
CA PHE A 132 5.90 -7.86 -15.98
C PHE A 132 5.50 -7.01 -17.18
N VAL A 133 4.52 -6.12 -16.98
CA VAL A 133 3.98 -5.26 -18.05
C VAL A 133 3.69 -3.86 -17.50
N ASP A 134 3.82 -2.86 -18.34
CA ASP A 134 3.29 -1.53 -18.04
C ASP A 134 1.77 -1.57 -18.07
N THR A 135 1.16 -1.48 -16.90
CA THR A 135 -0.31 -1.56 -16.76
C THR A 135 -1.04 -0.25 -17.05
N THR A 136 -0.32 0.82 -17.37
CA THR A 136 -0.91 2.04 -17.95
C THR A 136 -1.30 1.84 -19.42
N ASP A 137 -0.67 0.89 -20.11
CA ASP A 137 -1.01 0.44 -21.47
C ASP A 137 -1.92 -0.79 -21.42
N ILE A 138 -3.22 -0.55 -21.55
CA ILE A 138 -4.25 -1.60 -21.52
C ILE A 138 -4.08 -2.63 -22.64
N GLU A 139 -3.60 -2.23 -23.82
CA GLU A 139 -3.33 -3.17 -24.91
C GLU A 139 -2.12 -4.06 -24.63
N ALA A 140 -1.09 -3.54 -23.95
CA ALA A 140 0.03 -4.34 -23.48
C ALA A 140 -0.45 -5.36 -22.42
N VAL A 141 -1.33 -4.99 -21.51
CA VAL A 141 -1.94 -5.91 -20.53
C VAL A 141 -2.67 -7.04 -21.25
N LYS A 142 -3.55 -6.73 -22.20
CA LYS A 142 -4.29 -7.75 -22.99
C LYS A 142 -3.36 -8.74 -23.68
N LYS A 143 -2.29 -8.26 -24.31
CA LYS A 143 -1.32 -9.09 -25.03
C LYS A 143 -0.48 -9.98 -24.10
N ALA A 144 -0.27 -9.56 -22.86
CA ALA A 144 0.57 -10.28 -21.90
C ALA A 144 -0.19 -11.38 -21.13
N VAL A 145 -1.52 -11.40 -21.18
CA VAL A 145 -2.32 -12.48 -20.60
C VAL A 145 -2.06 -13.79 -21.33
N LYS A 146 -1.82 -14.87 -20.57
CA LYS A 146 -1.59 -16.24 -21.08
C LYS A 146 -2.79 -17.13 -20.69
N PRO A 147 -2.97 -18.29 -21.36
CA PRO A 147 -4.04 -19.24 -21.00
C PRO A 147 -3.99 -19.74 -19.55
N ASN A 148 -2.79 -19.77 -18.95
CA ASN A 148 -2.56 -20.14 -17.56
C ASN A 148 -2.43 -18.95 -16.61
N THR A 149 -2.78 -17.73 -17.03
CA THR A 149 -2.83 -16.57 -16.11
C THR A 149 -3.93 -16.74 -15.09
N LYS A 150 -3.57 -16.76 -13.81
CA LYS A 150 -4.52 -16.85 -12.67
C LYS A 150 -4.65 -15.54 -11.94
N VAL A 151 -3.61 -14.73 -11.94
CA VAL A 151 -3.58 -13.46 -11.20
C VAL A 151 -3.09 -12.35 -12.11
N ILE A 152 -3.77 -11.21 -12.08
CA ILE A 152 -3.24 -9.92 -12.51
C ILE A 152 -3.02 -9.11 -11.24
N TYR A 153 -1.77 -8.76 -10.96
CA TYR A 153 -1.36 -7.99 -9.77
C TYR A 153 -0.93 -6.60 -10.18
N ILE A 154 -1.56 -5.60 -9.59
CA ILE A 154 -1.24 -4.19 -9.82
C ILE A 154 -1.09 -3.42 -8.51
N GLU A 155 -0.22 -2.41 -8.52
CA GLU A 155 -0.11 -1.36 -7.51
C GLU A 155 -0.45 -0.03 -8.18
N THR A 156 -1.47 0.67 -7.69
CA THR A 156 -1.90 1.93 -8.32
C THR A 156 -2.36 2.94 -7.27
N PRO A 157 -1.75 4.17 -7.26
CA PRO A 157 -0.60 4.60 -8.06
C PRO A 157 0.65 3.75 -7.82
N GLY A 158 1.45 3.53 -8.88
CA GLY A 158 2.62 2.66 -8.87
C GLY A 158 3.84 3.28 -8.16
N ASN A 159 4.62 2.45 -7.50
CA ASN A 159 5.83 2.87 -6.77
C ASN A 159 7.10 2.66 -7.60
N PRO A 160 7.97 3.67 -7.79
CA PRO A 160 7.90 5.03 -7.25
C PRO A 160 7.29 6.07 -8.20
N THR A 161 6.89 5.69 -9.41
CA THR A 161 6.57 6.60 -10.54
C THR A 161 5.24 7.32 -10.41
N LEU A 162 4.34 6.86 -9.52
CA LEU A 162 2.97 7.33 -9.33
C LEU A 162 2.08 7.18 -10.57
N SER A 163 2.43 6.28 -11.49
CA SER A 163 1.61 5.95 -12.65
C SER A 163 0.28 5.32 -12.22
N ILE A 164 -0.82 5.67 -12.88
CA ILE A 164 -2.16 5.20 -12.54
C ILE A 164 -2.62 4.17 -13.57
N THR A 165 -3.06 3.02 -13.08
CA THR A 165 -3.68 1.96 -13.89
C THR A 165 -5.19 2.11 -13.85
N ASP A 166 -5.86 1.98 -15.01
CA ASP A 166 -7.32 1.92 -15.08
C ASP A 166 -7.83 0.60 -14.50
N LEU A 167 -8.30 0.67 -13.25
CA LEU A 167 -8.77 -0.49 -12.48
C LEU A 167 -9.92 -1.21 -13.19
N LYS A 168 -10.88 -0.46 -13.73
CA LYS A 168 -12.05 -1.03 -14.40
C LYS A 168 -11.66 -1.79 -15.66
N ALA A 169 -10.82 -1.19 -16.50
CA ALA A 169 -10.35 -1.82 -17.73
C ALA A 169 -9.54 -3.10 -17.44
N VAL A 170 -8.66 -3.08 -16.42
CA VAL A 170 -7.88 -4.27 -16.04
C VAL A 170 -8.77 -5.34 -15.40
N ALA A 171 -9.78 -4.97 -14.62
CA ALA A 171 -10.77 -5.92 -14.09
C ALA A 171 -11.53 -6.65 -15.20
N GLU A 172 -11.98 -5.93 -16.24
CA GLU A 172 -12.64 -6.53 -17.41
C GLU A 172 -11.71 -7.52 -18.13
N ILE A 173 -10.42 -7.20 -18.28
CA ILE A 173 -9.43 -8.12 -18.87
C ILE A 173 -9.24 -9.35 -17.96
N ALA A 174 -9.05 -9.17 -16.66
CA ALA A 174 -8.89 -10.28 -15.73
C ALA A 174 -10.08 -11.25 -15.80
N HIS A 175 -11.28 -10.73 -15.64
CA HIS A 175 -12.50 -11.54 -15.59
C HIS A 175 -12.79 -12.26 -16.90
N SER A 176 -12.58 -11.60 -18.06
CA SER A 176 -12.77 -12.24 -19.37
C SER A 176 -11.77 -13.38 -19.65
N ASN A 177 -10.68 -13.47 -18.86
CA ASN A 177 -9.70 -14.55 -18.95
C ASN A 177 -9.71 -15.49 -17.73
N ASN A 178 -10.78 -15.43 -16.89
CA ASN A 178 -10.91 -16.19 -15.64
C ASN A 178 -9.71 -16.00 -14.68
N ALA A 179 -9.09 -14.83 -14.69
CA ALA A 179 -8.05 -14.43 -13.77
C ALA A 179 -8.63 -13.54 -12.66
N ILE A 180 -7.93 -13.53 -11.52
CA ILE A 180 -8.27 -12.73 -10.33
C ILE A 180 -7.49 -11.42 -10.38
N LEU A 181 -8.17 -10.30 -10.23
CA LEU A 181 -7.52 -9.00 -10.07
C LEU A 181 -7.17 -8.74 -8.61
N VAL A 182 -5.88 -8.63 -8.32
CA VAL A 182 -5.32 -8.27 -7.02
C VAL A 182 -4.73 -6.87 -7.09
N VAL A 183 -5.21 -5.97 -6.24
CA VAL A 183 -4.78 -4.56 -6.21
C VAL A 183 -4.12 -4.24 -4.88
N ASP A 184 -2.88 -3.78 -4.92
CA ASP A 184 -2.23 -3.15 -3.78
C ASP A 184 -2.62 -1.67 -3.73
N ASN A 185 -3.44 -1.31 -2.73
CA ASN A 185 -4.00 0.02 -2.53
C ASN A 185 -3.28 0.81 -1.43
N THR A 186 -2.04 0.44 -1.13
CA THR A 186 -1.27 1.01 -0.02
C THR A 186 -1.09 2.53 -0.11
N PHE A 187 -0.89 3.09 -1.33
CA PHE A 187 -0.62 4.53 -1.50
C PHE A 187 -1.86 5.41 -1.32
N MET A 188 -3.03 4.87 -1.62
CA MET A 188 -4.28 5.64 -1.54
C MET A 188 -5.05 5.38 -0.26
N SER A 189 -4.94 4.20 0.31
CA SER A 189 -5.83 3.72 1.38
C SER A 189 -7.33 3.76 0.99
N PRO A 190 -8.24 3.15 1.74
CA PRO A 190 -9.66 3.22 1.44
C PRO A 190 -10.26 4.65 1.53
N ALA A 191 -9.50 5.59 2.09
CA ALA A 191 -9.92 6.99 2.15
C ALA A 191 -9.95 7.67 0.78
N LEU A 192 -9.09 7.24 -0.14
CA LEU A 192 -8.94 7.89 -1.44
C LEU A 192 -9.24 6.98 -2.63
N GLN A 193 -9.19 5.66 -2.47
CA GLN A 193 -9.50 4.70 -3.52
C GLN A 193 -10.03 3.41 -2.92
N ARG A 194 -11.07 2.85 -3.50
CA ARG A 194 -11.67 1.57 -3.11
C ARG A 194 -11.74 0.65 -4.32
N PRO A 195 -10.68 -0.13 -4.59
CA PRO A 195 -10.54 -0.93 -5.81
C PRO A 195 -11.68 -1.93 -6.05
N ILE A 196 -12.33 -2.42 -4.98
CA ILE A 196 -13.49 -3.33 -5.10
C ILE A 196 -14.64 -2.66 -5.89
N GLU A 197 -14.84 -1.35 -5.74
CA GLU A 197 -15.87 -0.60 -6.48
C GLU A 197 -15.59 -0.57 -8.00
N PHE A 198 -14.32 -0.79 -8.39
CA PHE A 198 -13.86 -0.82 -9.79
C PHE A 198 -13.65 -2.25 -10.32
N GLY A 199 -14.02 -3.27 -9.56
CA GLY A 199 -13.99 -4.66 -10.01
C GLY A 199 -12.80 -5.48 -9.50
N ALA A 200 -11.97 -4.96 -8.60
CA ALA A 200 -10.94 -5.77 -7.96
C ALA A 200 -11.56 -6.92 -7.14
N ASP A 201 -10.93 -8.08 -7.18
CA ASP A 201 -11.36 -9.25 -6.43
C ASP A 201 -10.74 -9.30 -5.04
N ILE A 202 -9.48 -8.87 -4.96
CA ILE A 202 -8.67 -8.84 -3.75
C ILE A 202 -8.00 -7.47 -3.64
N VAL A 203 -8.04 -6.88 -2.45
CA VAL A 203 -7.29 -5.65 -2.15
C VAL A 203 -6.25 -5.95 -1.07
N LEU A 204 -5.05 -5.42 -1.25
CA LEU A 204 -3.96 -5.53 -0.30
C LEU A 204 -3.56 -4.16 0.23
N HIS A 205 -3.07 -4.13 1.47
CA HIS A 205 -2.36 -2.97 2.01
C HIS A 205 -1.16 -3.40 2.85
N SER A 206 -0.11 -2.61 2.80
CA SER A 206 0.83 -2.53 3.90
C SER A 206 0.21 -1.67 5.01
N LEU A 207 -0.13 -2.29 6.13
CA LEU A 207 -0.62 -1.58 7.33
C LEU A 207 0.42 -0.62 7.91
N THR A 208 1.70 -0.87 7.63
CA THR A 208 2.86 -0.06 8.01
C THR A 208 2.75 1.41 7.55
N LYS A 209 1.91 1.69 6.52
CA LYS A 209 1.82 2.97 5.81
C LYS A 209 0.65 3.83 6.32
N PHE A 210 -0.09 4.47 5.43
CA PHE A 210 -1.19 5.40 5.77
C PHE A 210 -2.23 4.84 6.73
N LEU A 211 -2.55 3.53 6.67
CA LEU A 211 -3.55 2.94 7.56
C LEU A 211 -3.15 3.07 9.03
N ASN A 212 -1.94 2.70 9.38
CA ASN A 212 -1.38 2.97 10.72
C ASN A 212 -1.04 4.46 10.90
N GLY A 213 -0.23 5.00 9.99
CA GLY A 213 0.13 6.42 9.90
C GLY A 213 1.11 6.95 10.93
N HIS A 214 1.70 6.11 11.79
CA HIS A 214 2.52 6.54 12.94
C HIS A 214 3.93 5.91 12.95
N ALA A 215 4.34 5.24 11.85
CA ALA A 215 5.68 4.66 11.65
C ALA A 215 6.15 3.67 12.75
N ASP A 216 5.24 3.12 13.55
CA ASP A 216 5.50 2.28 14.73
C ASP A 216 5.00 0.83 14.59
N VAL A 217 4.45 0.44 13.41
CA VAL A 217 3.92 -0.90 13.13
C VAL A 217 4.47 -1.45 11.81
N ILE A 218 4.79 -2.73 11.80
CA ILE A 218 4.90 -3.52 10.57
C ILE A 218 3.69 -4.44 10.49
N GLY A 219 2.96 -4.39 9.37
CA GLY A 219 1.80 -5.23 9.16
C GLY A 219 1.35 -5.23 7.69
N GLY A 220 0.47 -6.15 7.37
CA GLY A 220 -0.21 -6.24 6.09
C GLY A 220 -1.65 -6.70 6.27
N ILE A 221 -2.47 -6.52 5.26
CA ILE A 221 -3.85 -6.98 5.28
C ILE A 221 -4.30 -7.37 3.88
N ILE A 222 -5.17 -8.38 3.81
CA ILE A 222 -5.81 -8.84 2.58
C ILE A 222 -7.31 -8.67 2.78
N ILE A 223 -7.97 -7.96 1.88
CA ILE A 223 -9.42 -7.78 1.86
C ILE A 223 -9.99 -8.61 0.72
N VAL A 224 -11.03 -9.38 1.01
CA VAL A 224 -11.71 -10.27 0.07
C VAL A 224 -13.19 -9.94 -0.02
N LYS A 225 -13.84 -10.29 -1.13
CA LYS A 225 -15.24 -9.90 -1.38
C LYS A 225 -16.29 -10.97 -1.04
N ASP A 226 -15.87 -12.18 -0.68
CA ASP A 226 -16.81 -13.30 -0.39
C ASP A 226 -16.27 -14.29 0.63
N ASP A 227 -17.17 -15.12 1.15
CA ASP A 227 -16.86 -16.11 2.19
C ASP A 227 -16.00 -17.29 1.70
N VAL A 228 -16.17 -17.69 0.45
CA VAL A 228 -15.40 -18.82 -0.14
C VAL A 228 -13.93 -18.43 -0.22
N THR A 229 -13.66 -17.27 -0.77
CA THR A 229 -12.31 -16.69 -0.87
C THR A 229 -11.73 -16.47 0.52
N TYR A 230 -12.51 -15.92 1.47
CA TYR A 230 -12.06 -15.73 2.85
C TYR A 230 -11.59 -17.05 3.50
N LYS A 231 -12.39 -18.11 3.41
CA LYS A 231 -12.05 -19.41 4.01
C LYS A 231 -10.81 -20.03 3.40
N SER A 232 -10.66 -19.92 2.06
CA SER A 232 -9.47 -20.39 1.34
C SER A 232 -8.21 -19.67 1.81
N PHE A 233 -8.23 -18.33 1.84
CA PHE A 233 -7.09 -17.52 2.27
C PHE A 233 -6.78 -17.70 3.76
N ARG A 234 -7.79 -17.77 4.62
CA ARG A 234 -7.60 -18.03 6.06
C ARG A 234 -6.91 -19.36 6.30
N LYS A 235 -7.27 -20.40 5.53
CA LYS A 235 -6.61 -21.71 5.59
C LYS A 235 -5.12 -21.62 5.26
N VAL A 236 -4.78 -20.96 4.17
CA VAL A 236 -3.38 -20.78 3.74
C VAL A 236 -2.61 -19.94 4.75
N LEU A 237 -3.15 -18.79 5.18
CA LEU A 237 -2.52 -17.91 6.17
C LEU A 237 -2.23 -18.64 7.49
N ASN A 238 -3.20 -19.45 7.97
CA ASN A 238 -3.03 -20.24 9.20
C ASN A 238 -1.90 -21.28 9.09
N GLN A 239 -1.66 -21.84 7.91
CA GLN A 239 -0.62 -22.83 7.65
C GLN A 239 0.76 -22.18 7.47
N ILE A 240 0.84 -21.07 6.73
CA ILE A 240 2.07 -20.28 6.53
C ILE A 240 2.49 -19.59 7.84
N GLY A 241 1.53 -19.14 8.63
CA GLY A 241 1.76 -18.55 9.96
C GLY A 241 2.18 -17.07 9.93
N GLY A 242 2.07 -16.39 8.79
CA GLY A 242 2.41 -14.97 8.63
C GLY A 242 1.35 -14.00 9.20
N VAL A 243 0.81 -14.26 10.40
CA VAL A 243 -0.26 -13.47 11.03
C VAL A 243 0.28 -12.28 11.81
N ILE A 244 -0.50 -11.21 11.89
CA ILE A 244 -0.23 -10.05 12.74
C ILE A 244 -0.55 -10.35 14.21
N ASP A 245 0.15 -9.71 15.14
CA ASP A 245 -0.10 -9.84 16.57
C ASP A 245 -1.18 -8.85 17.07
N PRO A 246 -1.76 -9.10 18.28
CA PRO A 246 -2.82 -8.27 18.82
C PRO A 246 -2.40 -6.84 19.14
N PHE A 247 -1.17 -6.60 19.60
CA PHE A 247 -0.72 -5.27 19.96
C PHE A 247 -0.57 -4.37 18.74
N ASN A 248 0.08 -4.85 17.68
CA ASN A 248 0.16 -4.13 16.41
C ASN A 248 -1.24 -3.91 15.79
N SER A 249 -2.13 -4.89 15.89
CA SER A 249 -3.53 -4.75 15.44
C SER A 249 -4.27 -3.63 16.18
N PHE A 250 -4.06 -3.50 17.48
CA PHE A 250 -4.62 -2.41 18.29
C PHE A 250 -4.08 -1.06 17.85
N LEU A 251 -2.76 -0.91 17.62
CA LEU A 251 -2.15 0.32 17.14
C LEU A 251 -2.69 0.74 15.77
N VAL A 252 -2.81 -0.21 14.84
CA VAL A 252 -3.41 0.04 13.52
C VAL A 252 -4.87 0.48 13.65
N HIS A 253 -5.69 -0.24 14.44
CA HIS A 253 -7.09 0.12 14.64
C HIS A 253 -7.24 1.52 15.28
N ARG A 254 -6.33 1.88 16.18
CA ARG A 254 -6.24 3.24 16.73
C ARG A 254 -5.85 4.27 15.67
N GLY A 255 -4.88 3.97 14.81
CA GLY A 255 -4.44 4.83 13.71
C GLY A 255 -5.54 5.11 12.68
N ILE A 256 -6.36 4.11 12.36
CA ILE A 256 -7.49 4.23 11.42
C ILE A 256 -8.51 5.28 11.86
N LYS A 257 -8.71 5.48 13.16
CA LYS A 257 -9.70 6.46 13.68
C LYS A 257 -9.43 7.91 13.23
N THR A 258 -8.20 8.21 12.82
CA THR A 258 -7.81 9.52 12.28
C THR A 258 -7.44 9.47 10.79
N LEU A 259 -7.69 8.36 10.11
CA LEU A 259 -7.28 8.16 8.72
C LEU A 259 -7.83 9.26 7.80
N SER A 260 -9.12 9.53 7.84
CA SER A 260 -9.77 10.56 7.02
C SER A 260 -9.12 11.94 7.21
N LEU A 261 -8.91 12.37 8.47
CA LEU A 261 -8.27 13.65 8.78
C LEU A 261 -6.83 13.72 8.27
N ARG A 262 -6.06 12.64 8.45
CA ARG A 262 -4.67 12.57 8.01
C ARG A 262 -4.59 12.60 6.48
N MET A 263 -5.38 11.78 5.79
CA MET A 263 -5.37 11.73 4.33
C MET A 263 -5.78 13.06 3.71
N LYS A 264 -6.77 13.76 4.26
CA LYS A 264 -7.12 15.11 3.82
C LYS A 264 -5.93 16.07 3.94
N LYS A 265 -5.25 16.07 5.09
CA LYS A 265 -4.08 16.94 5.32
C LYS A 265 -2.90 16.56 4.41
N HIS A 266 -2.63 15.26 4.21
CA HIS A 266 -1.61 14.78 3.26
C HIS A 266 -1.90 15.31 1.84
N CYS A 267 -3.13 15.16 1.35
CA CYS A 267 -3.53 15.63 0.01
C CYS A 267 -3.37 17.14 -0.15
N GLU A 268 -3.85 17.93 0.83
CA GLU A 268 -3.76 19.39 0.81
C GLU A 268 -2.30 19.85 0.79
N SER A 269 -1.47 19.31 1.66
CA SER A 269 -0.06 19.67 1.74
C SER A 269 0.72 19.21 0.51
N ALA A 270 0.47 17.99 0.02
CA ALA A 270 1.14 17.46 -1.16
C ALA A 270 0.80 18.26 -2.43
N MET A 271 -0.45 18.74 -2.57
CA MET A 271 -0.84 19.57 -3.70
C MET A 271 -0.04 20.88 -3.74
N ILE A 272 0.04 21.60 -2.61
CA ILE A 272 0.79 22.84 -2.50
C ILE A 272 2.29 22.63 -2.81
N ILE A 273 2.87 21.56 -2.26
CA ILE A 273 4.29 21.23 -2.48
C ILE A 273 4.53 20.82 -3.94
N ALA A 274 3.65 20.05 -4.56
CA ALA A 274 3.78 19.64 -5.96
C ALA A 274 3.71 20.85 -6.91
N GLU A 275 2.78 21.78 -6.69
CA GLU A 275 2.69 23.04 -7.46
C GLU A 275 3.92 23.96 -7.27
N TYR A 276 4.52 23.96 -6.08
CA TYR A 276 5.77 24.67 -5.81
C TYR A 276 6.92 24.04 -6.58
N LEU A 277 7.09 22.71 -6.48
CA LEU A 277 8.15 21.97 -7.15
C LEU A 277 8.04 22.06 -8.68
N GLU A 278 6.82 22.02 -9.25
CA GLU A 278 6.60 22.10 -10.71
C GLU A 278 7.12 23.44 -11.30
N LYS A 279 7.18 24.51 -10.49
CA LYS A 279 7.66 25.83 -10.90
C LYS A 279 9.13 26.07 -10.56
N HIS A 280 9.75 25.16 -9.81
CA HIS A 280 11.11 25.39 -9.31
C HIS A 280 12.16 25.11 -10.40
N PRO A 281 13.15 26.04 -10.64
CA PRO A 281 14.08 25.96 -11.77
C PRO A 281 15.05 24.76 -11.75
N LEU A 282 15.26 24.12 -10.60
CA LEU A 282 16.08 22.90 -10.46
C LEU A 282 15.28 21.62 -10.58
N ILE A 283 13.98 21.69 -10.81
CA ILE A 283 13.09 20.54 -10.97
C ILE A 283 12.72 20.39 -12.43
N LYS A 284 13.11 19.27 -13.01
CA LYS A 284 12.86 18.92 -14.41
C LYS A 284 11.42 18.49 -14.66
N SER A 285 10.85 17.73 -13.74
CA SER A 285 9.47 17.25 -13.80
C SER A 285 8.97 16.85 -12.43
N VAL A 286 7.64 16.89 -12.26
CA VAL A 286 6.95 16.40 -11.06
C VAL A 286 5.89 15.40 -11.49
N SER A 287 5.89 14.21 -10.87
CA SER A 287 4.82 13.24 -11.00
C SER A 287 3.98 13.28 -9.73
N PHE A 288 2.74 13.75 -9.86
CA PHE A 288 1.77 13.82 -8.78
C PHE A 288 0.35 13.76 -9.35
N PRO A 289 -0.51 12.81 -8.92
CA PRO A 289 -1.85 12.61 -9.50
C PRO A 289 -2.76 13.83 -9.48
N GLY A 290 -2.50 14.80 -8.60
CA GLY A 290 -3.25 16.06 -8.48
C GLY A 290 -2.89 17.14 -9.49
N LEU A 291 -1.75 17.05 -10.16
CA LEU A 291 -1.31 18.04 -11.15
C LEU A 291 -1.94 17.75 -12.52
N LYS A 292 -2.36 18.80 -13.23
CA LYS A 292 -2.86 18.67 -14.61
C LYS A 292 -1.81 18.19 -15.60
N SER A 293 -0.54 18.33 -15.27
CA SER A 293 0.61 17.83 -16.04
C SER A 293 0.80 16.31 -15.91
N HIS A 294 0.15 15.65 -14.93
CA HIS A 294 0.24 14.21 -14.77
C HIS A 294 -0.42 13.48 -15.95
N PRO A 295 0.25 12.49 -16.58
CA PRO A 295 -0.27 11.83 -17.79
C PRO A 295 -1.64 11.20 -17.63
N GLN A 296 -1.94 10.67 -16.45
CA GLN A 296 -3.22 10.04 -16.13
C GLN A 296 -4.10 10.91 -15.22
N TYR A 297 -3.97 12.26 -15.27
CA TYR A 297 -4.77 13.18 -14.44
C TYR A 297 -6.28 12.90 -14.52
N GLU A 298 -6.83 12.81 -15.74
CA GLU A 298 -8.27 12.57 -15.96
C GLU A 298 -8.75 11.22 -15.41
N LEU A 299 -7.90 10.19 -15.48
CA LEU A 299 -8.18 8.89 -14.89
C LEU A 299 -8.17 8.98 -13.36
N GLY A 300 -7.17 9.66 -12.80
CA GLY A 300 -7.09 9.91 -11.36
C GLY A 300 -8.33 10.61 -10.82
N GLN A 301 -8.83 11.64 -11.51
CA GLN A 301 -10.06 12.34 -11.11
C GLN A 301 -11.32 11.45 -11.11
N LYS A 302 -11.35 10.38 -11.88
CA LYS A 302 -12.48 9.43 -11.95
C LYS A 302 -12.36 8.30 -10.93
N GLN A 303 -11.14 7.94 -10.55
CA GLN A 303 -10.85 6.73 -9.77
C GLN A 303 -10.51 7.03 -8.31
N HIS A 304 -10.06 8.26 -8.01
CA HIS A 304 -9.59 8.67 -6.69
C HIS A 304 -10.48 9.77 -6.10
N ASP A 305 -10.71 9.70 -4.79
CA ASP A 305 -11.38 10.76 -4.00
C ASP A 305 -10.40 11.88 -3.57
N GLY A 306 -9.13 11.80 -4.01
CA GLY A 306 -8.09 12.79 -3.75
C GLY A 306 -6.74 12.36 -4.33
N PRO A 307 -5.76 13.28 -4.45
CA PRO A 307 -4.52 13.03 -5.18
C PRO A 307 -3.48 12.18 -4.42
N GLY A 308 -3.66 11.95 -3.13
CA GLY A 308 -2.70 11.24 -2.29
C GLY A 308 -1.66 12.13 -1.62
N GLY A 309 -0.77 11.51 -0.86
CA GLY A 309 0.30 12.18 -0.10
C GLY A 309 1.71 11.90 -0.61
N MET A 310 1.84 11.26 -1.78
CA MET A 310 3.13 10.90 -2.38
C MET A 310 3.45 11.82 -3.55
N ILE A 311 4.66 12.37 -3.58
CA ILE A 311 5.18 13.17 -4.70
C ILE A 311 6.46 12.50 -5.18
N THR A 312 6.63 12.42 -6.49
CA THR A 312 7.89 12.06 -7.12
C THR A 312 8.32 13.18 -8.06
N PHE A 313 9.59 13.55 -8.02
CA PHE A 313 10.11 14.62 -8.88
C PHE A 313 11.52 14.29 -9.35
N GLU A 314 11.88 14.87 -10.50
CA GLU A 314 13.19 14.71 -11.12
C GLU A 314 14.01 15.98 -10.93
N LEU A 315 15.21 15.82 -10.35
CA LEU A 315 16.17 16.92 -10.17
C LEU A 315 17.01 17.15 -11.44
N GLU A 316 17.26 18.39 -11.76
CA GLU A 316 18.40 18.75 -12.61
C GLU A 316 19.73 18.42 -11.87
N GLY A 317 20.74 17.96 -12.61
CA GLY A 317 22.02 17.53 -12.03
C GLY A 317 22.09 16.07 -11.60
N GLY A 318 20.99 15.30 -11.78
CA GLY A 318 20.98 13.83 -11.69
C GLY A 318 21.40 13.27 -10.34
N PHE A 319 22.29 12.26 -10.35
CA PHE A 319 22.64 11.46 -9.17
C PHE A 319 23.29 12.28 -8.04
N GLU A 320 24.21 13.17 -8.37
CA GLU A 320 24.90 14.02 -7.38
C GLU A 320 23.96 15.02 -6.74
N ALA A 321 23.10 15.67 -7.55
CA ALA A 321 22.06 16.56 -7.05
C ALA A 321 21.12 15.86 -6.06
N GLY A 322 20.70 14.62 -6.38
CA GLY A 322 19.90 13.80 -5.49
C GLY A 322 20.58 13.53 -4.15
N GLN A 323 21.85 13.17 -4.14
CA GLN A 323 22.60 12.93 -2.90
C GLN A 323 22.76 14.23 -2.06
N ILE A 324 23.01 15.36 -2.70
CA ILE A 324 23.13 16.64 -2.00
C ILE A 324 21.81 17.04 -1.36
N LEU A 325 20.70 16.95 -2.09
CA LEU A 325 19.39 17.24 -1.54
C LEU A 325 19.13 16.36 -0.30
N MET A 326 19.36 15.04 -0.40
CA MET A 326 19.17 14.10 0.71
C MET A 326 20.00 14.46 1.95
N ASN A 327 21.25 14.91 1.74
CA ASN A 327 22.16 15.25 2.84
C ASN A 327 21.91 16.66 3.41
N SER A 328 21.09 17.49 2.75
CA SER A 328 20.87 18.89 3.11
C SER A 328 19.57 19.14 3.85
N VAL A 329 18.51 18.37 3.58
CA VAL A 329 17.23 18.52 4.28
C VAL A 329 17.38 18.20 5.78
N LYS A 330 16.59 18.86 6.62
CA LYS A 330 16.67 18.78 8.09
C LYS A 330 15.36 18.37 8.74
N LEU A 331 14.24 18.76 8.15
CA LEU A 331 12.90 18.42 8.61
C LEU A 331 12.42 17.12 7.97
N CYS A 332 12.48 17.04 6.62
CA CYS A 332 12.16 15.84 5.89
C CYS A 332 13.19 14.76 6.23
N GLN A 333 12.74 13.67 6.85
CA GLN A 333 13.67 12.63 7.30
C GLN A 333 14.14 11.77 6.13
N LEU A 334 15.44 11.60 6.01
CA LEU A 334 16.06 10.70 5.03
C LEU A 334 15.84 9.25 5.46
N ALA A 335 14.76 8.65 4.99
CA ALA A 335 14.40 7.29 5.35
C ALA A 335 13.60 6.60 4.24
N VAL A 336 13.63 5.29 4.26
CA VAL A 336 12.68 4.45 3.52
C VAL A 336 11.34 4.43 4.25
N SER A 337 10.29 3.95 3.61
CA SER A 337 8.91 3.95 4.06
C SER A 337 8.13 5.15 3.53
N LEU A 338 6.91 5.33 3.99
CA LEU A 338 5.97 6.38 3.58
C LEU A 338 4.71 6.36 4.46
N GLY A 339 3.90 7.40 4.34
CA GLY A 339 2.53 7.42 4.87
C GLY A 339 2.43 7.60 6.38
N GLY A 340 3.55 7.98 7.04
CA GLY A 340 3.55 8.45 8.41
C GLY A 340 3.09 9.90 8.53
N VAL A 341 2.87 10.35 9.76
CA VAL A 341 2.55 11.77 10.06
C VAL A 341 3.76 12.67 9.81
N GLU A 342 4.97 12.13 9.81
CA GLU A 342 6.23 12.80 9.46
C GLU A 342 6.53 12.71 7.96
N SER A 343 7.16 13.76 7.41
CA SER A 343 7.62 13.79 6.01
C SER A 343 8.90 12.95 5.85
N LEU A 344 8.86 12.01 4.89
CA LEU A 344 9.99 11.15 4.55
C LEU A 344 10.44 11.41 3.11
N ILE A 345 11.75 11.53 2.90
CA ILE A 345 12.35 11.75 1.59
C ILE A 345 13.36 10.66 1.28
N GLN A 346 13.43 10.24 0.03
CA GLN A 346 14.44 9.29 -0.45
C GLN A 346 14.83 9.56 -1.89
N HIS A 347 16.06 9.18 -2.22
CA HIS A 347 16.60 9.16 -3.56
C HIS A 347 16.80 7.70 -4.00
N PRO A 348 15.89 7.12 -4.78
CA PRO A 348 15.91 5.69 -5.10
C PRO A 348 17.22 5.23 -5.74
N ALA A 349 17.84 6.05 -6.60
CA ALA A 349 19.06 5.69 -7.30
C ALA A 349 20.26 5.48 -6.37
N SER A 350 20.41 6.28 -5.29
CA SER A 350 21.50 6.12 -4.32
C SER A 350 21.15 5.25 -3.10
N MET A 351 19.87 4.84 -2.96
CA MET A 351 19.39 4.11 -1.80
C MET A 351 18.77 2.77 -2.20
N THR A 352 17.45 2.70 -2.32
CA THR A 352 16.68 1.45 -2.44
C THR A 352 16.97 0.65 -3.72
N HIS A 353 17.39 1.31 -4.79
CA HIS A 353 17.66 0.69 -6.10
C HIS A 353 19.15 0.79 -6.51
N PHE A 354 20.03 1.17 -5.58
CA PHE A 354 21.46 1.31 -5.85
C PHE A 354 22.09 0.02 -6.39
N SER A 355 21.75 -1.13 -5.79
CA SER A 355 22.30 -2.43 -6.17
C SER A 355 21.76 -3.00 -7.50
N MET A 356 20.71 -2.38 -8.05
CA MET A 356 20.09 -2.84 -9.30
C MET A 356 20.92 -2.55 -10.56
N GLY A 357 21.84 -1.58 -10.49
CA GLY A 357 22.58 -1.06 -11.62
C GLY A 357 21.78 -0.04 -12.44
N LYS A 358 22.49 0.84 -13.16
CA LYS A 358 21.88 1.99 -13.86
C LYS A 358 20.89 1.56 -14.96
N GLU A 359 21.25 0.60 -15.79
CA GLU A 359 20.40 0.14 -16.91
C GLU A 359 19.06 -0.41 -16.42
N ALA A 360 19.09 -1.27 -15.39
CA ALA A 360 17.88 -1.86 -14.83
C ALA A 360 16.99 -0.82 -14.13
N ARG A 361 17.59 0.19 -13.47
CA ARG A 361 16.84 1.32 -12.90
C ARG A 361 16.11 2.12 -13.97
N LEU A 362 16.82 2.51 -15.03
CA LEU A 362 16.24 3.29 -16.13
C LEU A 362 15.13 2.53 -16.85
N ALA A 363 15.28 1.23 -17.04
CA ALA A 363 14.23 0.37 -17.59
C ALA A 363 12.97 0.32 -16.70
N GLY A 364 13.13 0.50 -15.39
CA GLY A 364 12.04 0.62 -14.41
C GLY A 364 11.53 2.07 -14.22
N GLY A 365 11.96 3.04 -15.04
CA GLY A 365 11.58 4.44 -14.91
C GLY A 365 12.24 5.17 -13.73
N ILE A 366 13.29 4.60 -13.14
CA ILE A 366 14.02 5.16 -12.00
C ILE A 366 15.30 5.82 -12.51
N THR A 367 15.19 7.13 -12.77
CA THR A 367 16.29 7.96 -13.27
C THR A 367 17.28 8.29 -12.17
N ASP A 368 18.41 8.87 -12.56
CA ASP A 368 19.48 9.27 -11.62
C ASP A 368 19.10 10.47 -10.75
N GLY A 369 18.14 11.30 -11.16
CA GLY A 369 17.66 12.48 -10.40
C GLY A 369 16.32 12.29 -9.71
N LEU A 370 15.74 11.07 -9.77
CA LEU A 370 14.42 10.79 -9.20
C LEU A 370 14.43 10.87 -7.68
N VAL A 371 13.59 11.71 -7.12
CA VAL A 371 13.34 11.84 -5.68
C VAL A 371 11.89 11.46 -5.37
N ARG A 372 11.67 10.72 -4.29
CA ARG A 372 10.35 10.41 -3.76
C ARG A 372 10.16 11.06 -2.40
N LEU A 373 9.11 11.84 -2.26
CA LEU A 373 8.68 12.51 -1.04
C LEU A 373 7.34 11.92 -0.56
N SER A 374 7.31 11.42 0.65
CA SER A 374 6.08 11.12 1.40
C SER A 374 5.77 12.32 2.27
N VAL A 375 4.76 13.10 1.88
CA VAL A 375 4.39 14.32 2.58
C VAL A 375 3.67 13.97 3.88
N GLY A 376 4.15 14.47 5.00
CA GLY A 376 3.53 14.35 6.32
C GLY A 376 2.41 15.36 6.57
N ILE A 377 2.11 15.58 7.86
CA ILE A 377 1.05 16.51 8.28
C ILE A 377 1.59 17.78 8.95
N GLU A 378 2.89 18.01 8.87
CA GLU A 378 3.57 19.19 9.37
C GLU A 378 3.04 20.46 8.67
N SER A 379 3.50 21.63 9.12
CA SER A 379 3.27 22.89 8.39
C SER A 379 3.84 22.77 6.97
N VAL A 380 3.02 22.99 5.96
CA VAL A 380 3.45 22.93 4.55
C VAL A 380 4.55 23.95 4.24
N ASN A 381 4.51 25.12 4.91
CA ASN A 381 5.53 26.15 4.74
C ASN A 381 6.90 25.71 5.27
N ASP A 382 6.91 24.92 6.37
CA ASP A 382 8.15 24.41 6.95
C ASP A 382 8.76 23.32 6.06
N ILE A 383 7.92 22.44 5.47
CA ILE A 383 8.37 21.43 4.49
C ILE A 383 8.95 22.12 3.26
N ILE A 384 8.29 23.14 2.71
CA ILE A 384 8.79 23.91 1.57
C ILE A 384 10.11 24.61 1.91
N ALA A 385 10.21 25.23 3.08
CA ALA A 385 11.45 25.89 3.51
C ALA A 385 12.63 24.91 3.64
N ASP A 386 12.37 23.69 4.10
CA ASP A 386 13.39 22.63 4.20
C ASP A 386 13.83 22.13 2.80
N LEU A 387 12.88 21.93 1.89
CA LEU A 387 13.18 21.58 0.50
C LEU A 387 13.98 22.71 -0.20
N GLU A 388 13.58 23.97 -0.03
CA GLU A 388 14.28 25.13 -0.59
C GLU A 388 15.72 25.23 -0.06
N HIS A 389 15.91 25.00 1.24
CA HIS A 389 17.25 24.93 1.83
C HIS A 389 18.11 23.85 1.15
N GLY A 390 17.56 22.66 0.95
CA GLY A 390 18.27 21.57 0.27
C GLY A 390 18.55 21.86 -1.20
N LEU A 391 17.59 22.43 -1.93
CA LEU A 391 17.73 22.84 -3.33
C LEU A 391 18.73 23.98 -3.51
N GLY A 392 18.83 24.90 -2.54
CA GLY A 392 19.88 25.93 -2.51
C GLY A 392 21.28 25.34 -2.55
N ASN A 393 21.54 24.29 -1.78
CA ASN A 393 22.84 23.61 -1.79
C ASN A 393 23.10 22.84 -3.11
N VAL A 394 22.08 22.33 -3.76
CA VAL A 394 22.18 21.74 -5.11
C VAL A 394 22.58 22.80 -6.12
N LYS A 395 22.01 24.00 -6.05
CA LYS A 395 22.34 25.13 -6.95
C LYS A 395 23.80 25.55 -6.83
N GLU A 396 24.32 25.64 -5.61
CA GLU A 396 25.73 26.02 -5.37
C GLU A 396 26.70 25.02 -6.01
N LEU A 397 26.41 23.72 -5.97
CA LEU A 397 27.22 22.72 -6.66
C LEU A 397 27.15 22.88 -8.17
N THR A 398 25.96 23.06 -8.75
CA THR A 398 25.79 23.19 -10.20
C THR A 398 26.57 24.36 -10.73
N LEU A 399 26.58 25.50 -10.01
CA LEU A 399 27.39 26.67 -10.35
C LEU A 399 28.89 26.39 -10.25
N SER A 400 29.35 25.70 -9.22
CA SER A 400 30.77 25.36 -9.03
C SER A 400 31.32 24.38 -10.09
N LEU A 401 30.46 23.53 -10.65
CA LEU A 401 30.84 22.63 -11.77
C LEU A 401 30.94 23.42 -13.10
N ALA A 402 29.99 24.31 -13.35
CA ALA A 402 30.01 25.17 -14.57
C ALA A 402 31.20 26.15 -14.63
N GLU A 403 31.77 26.55 -13.49
CA GLU A 403 32.97 27.39 -13.41
C GLU A 403 34.28 26.61 -13.65
N LYS A 404 34.22 25.26 -13.67
CA LYS A 404 35.40 24.39 -13.86
C LYS A 404 35.52 23.83 -15.28
N GLU A 405 34.46 23.97 -16.08
CA GLU A 405 34.43 23.69 -17.53
C GLU A 405 34.79 24.94 -18.36
#